data_6fbb7cfa5625ed3ebd2ebd32f62d349a
#
_entry.id   6fbb7cfa5625ed3ebd2ebd32f62d349a
#
_cell.length_a   1.000
_cell.length_b   1.000
_cell.length_c   1.000
_cell.angle_alpha   90.00
_cell.angle_beta   90.00
_cell.angle_gamma   90.00
#
_symmetry.space_group_name_H-M   'P 1'
#
loop_
_entity.id
_entity.type
_entity.pdbx_description
1 polymer ?
#
loop_
_entity_poly.entity_id
_entity_poly.type
_entity_poly.pdbx_seq_one_letter_code
_entity_poly.pdbx_strand_id
1 'polypeptide(L)'
;VLAFDYKFNSQWVLGAEIEFEAGGTGSAYEIENTENGEYEMEVEKGGEVALEQFHITRLIHPAFNVRAGHLIVPVGLTNEHHEPINFFGTSRPEGETTILPSTWHENGIEVFGTFGRGYTRFNYQALVVAGLNANGFDRNTWVAGGKQGLFETDNFTSPGYVARLNYLGVPGLKIGGSFYYCHNTGANSDKPETYVKYGNIPLRIYTADLQYKNKYVTARANMIYGNLSKADDLSSVNNHQSGGSPYTQTTPIAKRAVSYGGEV
;
A
#
# COMPACT_ATOMS: atom_id res chain seq x y z
N VAL A 1 6.70 -6.09 -16.14
CA VAL A 1 6.53 -7.04 -15.03
C VAL A 1 6.88 -8.44 -15.49
N LEU A 2 7.60 -9.18 -14.68
CA LEU A 2 7.89 -10.61 -14.85
C LEU A 2 7.31 -11.35 -13.64
N ALA A 3 6.23 -12.09 -13.87
CA ALA A 3 5.58 -12.89 -12.83
C ALA A 3 5.71 -14.38 -13.13
N PHE A 4 5.93 -15.19 -12.10
CA PHE A 4 5.98 -16.63 -12.22
C PHE A 4 5.50 -17.33 -10.95
N ASP A 5 4.79 -18.44 -11.18
CA ASP A 5 4.38 -19.35 -10.12
C ASP A 5 5.05 -20.71 -10.34
N TYR A 6 5.61 -21.26 -9.27
CA TYR A 6 6.16 -22.61 -9.28
C TYR A 6 5.43 -23.51 -8.28
N LYS A 7 4.81 -24.54 -8.79
CA LYS A 7 4.07 -25.52 -7.99
C LYS A 7 4.95 -26.69 -7.63
N PHE A 8 5.42 -26.76 -6.39
CA PHE A 8 6.24 -27.86 -5.89
C PHE A 8 5.43 -29.18 -5.82
N ASN A 9 4.17 -29.09 -5.44
CA ASN A 9 3.22 -30.21 -5.37
C ASN A 9 1.78 -29.68 -5.30
N SER A 10 0.80 -30.55 -5.01
CA SER A 10 -0.61 -30.15 -4.94
C SER A 10 -0.94 -29.10 -3.86
N GLN A 11 -0.05 -28.89 -2.89
CA GLN A 11 -0.29 -28.04 -1.72
C GLN A 11 0.64 -26.83 -1.63
N TRP A 12 1.80 -26.84 -2.25
CA TRP A 12 2.80 -25.80 -2.12
C TRP A 12 3.07 -25.09 -3.45
N VAL A 13 2.96 -23.77 -3.41
CA VAL A 13 3.19 -22.89 -4.56
C VAL A 13 4.11 -21.76 -4.13
N LEU A 14 5.17 -21.50 -4.90
CA LEU A 14 5.97 -20.29 -4.83
C LEU A 14 5.42 -19.31 -5.86
N GLY A 15 5.14 -18.08 -5.47
CA GLY A 15 4.82 -16.97 -6.37
C GLY A 15 5.90 -15.90 -6.28
N ALA A 16 6.25 -15.30 -7.42
CA ALA A 16 7.17 -14.18 -7.48
C ALA A 16 6.77 -13.22 -8.60
N GLU A 17 6.93 -11.94 -8.34
CA GLU A 17 6.67 -10.87 -9.29
C GLU A 17 7.75 -9.80 -9.19
N ILE A 18 8.39 -9.52 -10.32
CA ILE A 18 9.47 -8.55 -10.45
C ILE A 18 9.03 -7.49 -11.46
N GLU A 19 8.97 -6.26 -11.03
CA GLU A 19 8.68 -5.12 -11.88
C GLU A 19 9.98 -4.48 -12.40
N PHE A 20 9.94 -4.07 -13.65
CA PHE A 20 11.00 -3.29 -14.29
C PHE A 20 10.38 -1.98 -14.75
N GLU A 21 10.73 -0.89 -14.09
CA GLU A 21 10.29 0.45 -14.47
C GLU A 21 11.39 1.17 -15.24
N ALA A 22 10.99 2.02 -16.20
CA ALA A 22 11.86 2.89 -17.01
C ALA A 22 13.12 2.18 -17.54
N GLY A 23 12.98 0.92 -17.98
CA GLY A 23 14.09 0.14 -18.58
C GLY A 23 14.99 -0.57 -17.58
N GLY A 24 14.66 -0.59 -16.29
CA GLY A 24 15.40 -1.28 -15.23
C GLY A 24 16.33 -0.36 -14.45
N THR A 25 17.37 -0.94 -13.84
CA THR A 25 18.30 -0.17 -13.00
C THR A 25 19.11 0.84 -13.80
N GLY A 26 19.03 2.10 -13.43
CA GLY A 26 19.84 3.16 -13.99
C GLY A 26 20.02 4.27 -12.96
N SER A 27 21.19 4.89 -12.94
CA SER A 27 21.43 6.15 -12.22
C SER A 27 22.17 7.08 -13.16
N ALA A 28 21.69 8.30 -13.26
CA ALA A 28 22.38 9.39 -13.95
C ALA A 28 22.80 10.43 -12.91
N TYR A 29 23.99 11.02 -13.13
CA TYR A 29 24.36 12.22 -12.39
C TYR A 29 23.83 13.40 -13.18
N GLU A 30 22.95 14.17 -12.60
CA GLU A 30 22.52 15.45 -13.13
C GLU A 30 23.24 16.58 -12.37
N ILE A 31 23.77 17.54 -13.11
CA ILE A 31 24.38 18.74 -12.54
C ILE A 31 23.36 19.84 -12.72
N GLU A 32 22.66 20.18 -11.66
CA GLU A 32 21.78 21.33 -11.65
C GLU A 32 22.53 22.62 -11.31
N ASN A 33 22.23 23.67 -12.06
CA ASN A 33 22.75 25.01 -11.80
C ASN A 33 21.72 25.72 -10.92
N THR A 34 21.97 25.81 -9.64
CA THR A 34 21.07 26.52 -8.74
C THR A 34 21.07 28.03 -9.03
N GLU A 35 19.98 28.72 -8.70
CA GLU A 35 19.80 30.16 -8.95
C GLU A 35 20.91 31.05 -8.33
N ASN A 36 21.69 30.51 -7.41
CA ASN A 36 22.80 31.18 -6.76
C ASN A 36 24.19 30.92 -7.37
N GLY A 37 24.24 30.17 -8.50
CA GLY A 37 25.49 29.84 -9.18
C GLY A 37 26.31 28.73 -8.52
N GLU A 38 25.73 28.01 -7.57
CA GLU A 38 26.29 26.78 -7.02
C GLU A 38 25.86 25.59 -7.88
N TYR A 39 26.76 24.64 -8.06
CA TYR A 39 26.45 23.38 -8.75
C TYR A 39 26.05 22.34 -7.71
N GLU A 40 24.82 21.85 -7.78
CA GLU A 40 24.39 20.69 -7.05
C GLU A 40 24.48 19.45 -7.96
N MET A 41 25.04 18.39 -7.41
CA MET A 41 25.15 17.11 -8.10
C MET A 41 24.08 16.19 -7.52
N GLU A 42 23.02 15.95 -8.32
CA GLU A 42 21.98 15.00 -7.96
C GLU A 42 22.20 13.68 -8.67
N VAL A 43 21.81 12.59 -8.01
CA VAL A 43 21.75 11.27 -8.63
C VAL A 43 20.31 11.01 -9.03
N GLU A 44 20.00 11.18 -10.30
CA GLU A 44 18.71 10.77 -10.82
C GLU A 44 18.59 9.25 -10.92
N LYS A 45 17.51 8.72 -10.37
CA LYS A 45 17.13 7.32 -10.51
C LYS A 45 16.50 7.11 -11.87
N GLY A 46 17.26 6.57 -12.80
CA GLY A 46 16.83 6.40 -14.21
C GLY A 46 15.86 5.24 -14.45
N GLY A 47 15.76 4.30 -13.51
CA GLY A 47 14.84 3.17 -13.58
C GLY A 47 14.86 2.36 -12.29
N GLU A 48 13.92 1.41 -12.17
CA GLU A 48 13.81 0.56 -10.99
C GLU A 48 13.61 -0.90 -11.36
N VAL A 49 14.20 -1.80 -10.57
CA VAL A 49 13.82 -3.20 -10.52
C VAL A 49 13.32 -3.47 -9.10
N ALA A 50 12.04 -3.69 -8.96
CA ALA A 50 11.38 -3.92 -7.68
C ALA A 50 10.86 -5.35 -7.57
N LEU A 51 11.05 -5.95 -6.41
CA LEU A 51 10.40 -7.20 -6.06
C LEU A 51 9.03 -6.87 -5.45
N GLU A 52 7.96 -6.99 -6.22
CA GLU A 52 6.62 -6.64 -5.76
C GLU A 52 5.97 -7.75 -4.96
N GLN A 53 6.22 -8.99 -5.33
CA GLN A 53 5.75 -10.17 -4.60
C GLN A 53 6.82 -11.25 -4.59
N PHE A 54 6.98 -11.90 -3.43
CA PHE A 54 7.76 -13.11 -3.28
C PHE A 54 7.24 -13.90 -2.08
N HIS A 55 6.51 -14.97 -2.35
CA HIS A 55 5.82 -15.66 -1.28
C HIS A 55 5.72 -17.17 -1.51
N ILE A 56 5.56 -17.88 -0.41
CA ILE A 56 5.19 -19.28 -0.43
C ILE A 56 3.74 -19.45 0.07
N THR A 57 2.94 -20.19 -0.68
CA THR A 57 1.54 -20.46 -0.37
C THR A 57 1.35 -21.94 -0.05
N ARG A 58 0.68 -22.22 1.07
CA ARG A 58 0.16 -23.55 1.39
C ARG A 58 -1.34 -23.61 1.11
N LEU A 59 -1.72 -24.42 0.14
CA LEU A 59 -3.10 -24.72 -0.21
C LEU A 59 -3.60 -25.86 0.69
N ILE A 60 -4.59 -25.56 1.54
CA ILE A 60 -5.12 -26.50 2.53
C ILE A 60 -6.55 -26.88 2.18
N HIS A 61 -7.39 -25.87 1.97
CA HIS A 61 -8.81 -26.03 1.63
C HIS A 61 -9.28 -24.79 0.84
N PRO A 62 -10.24 -24.88 -0.07
CA PRO A 62 -10.74 -23.70 -0.79
C PRO A 62 -11.14 -22.53 0.09
N ALA A 63 -11.65 -22.81 1.29
CA ALA A 63 -12.03 -21.78 2.26
C ALA A 63 -10.91 -21.40 3.25
N PHE A 64 -9.72 -22.01 3.19
CA PHE A 64 -8.64 -21.72 4.13
C PHE A 64 -7.27 -22.09 3.54
N ASN A 65 -6.48 -21.09 3.24
CA ASN A 65 -5.11 -21.22 2.76
C ASN A 65 -4.23 -20.25 3.52
N VAL A 66 -2.93 -20.50 3.54
CA VAL A 66 -1.95 -19.65 4.21
C VAL A 66 -0.86 -19.27 3.21
N ARG A 67 -0.44 -18.01 3.25
CA ARG A 67 0.64 -17.47 2.44
C ARG A 67 1.59 -16.69 3.34
N ALA A 68 2.89 -16.76 3.08
CA ALA A 68 3.89 -16.01 3.83
C ALA A 68 4.99 -15.51 2.87
N GLY A 69 5.50 -14.32 3.13
CA GLY A 69 6.55 -13.67 2.35
C GLY A 69 6.25 -12.20 2.11
N HIS A 70 6.67 -11.68 0.96
CA HIS A 70 6.39 -10.34 0.49
C HIS A 70 5.06 -10.35 -0.27
N LEU A 71 4.08 -9.63 0.27
CA LEU A 71 2.67 -9.77 -0.10
C LEU A 71 2.06 -8.43 -0.47
N ILE A 72 1.12 -8.43 -1.42
CA ILE A 72 0.27 -7.26 -1.67
C ILE A 72 -0.69 -7.07 -0.49
N VAL A 73 -0.79 -5.85 -0.02
CA VAL A 73 -1.73 -5.44 1.04
C VAL A 73 -3.07 -5.07 0.39
N PRO A 74 -4.17 -5.84 0.60
CA PRO A 74 -5.42 -5.70 -0.15
C PRO A 74 -6.30 -4.57 0.39
N VAL A 75 -5.78 -3.35 0.46
CA VAL A 75 -6.48 -2.13 0.89
C VAL A 75 -6.70 -1.23 -0.31
N GLY A 76 -7.95 -0.86 -0.57
CA GLY A 76 -8.32 -0.08 -1.76
C GLY A 76 -8.88 -0.93 -2.90
N LEU A 77 -9.28 -0.26 -3.98
CA LEU A 77 -9.91 -0.86 -5.15
C LEU A 77 -8.88 -1.53 -6.07
N THR A 78 -7.76 -0.84 -6.30
CA THR A 78 -6.79 -1.20 -7.36
C THR A 78 -5.54 -1.88 -6.82
N ASN A 79 -5.31 -1.88 -5.51
CA ASN A 79 -4.04 -2.35 -4.97
C ASN A 79 -3.78 -3.85 -5.20
N GLU A 80 -4.82 -4.71 -5.17
CA GLU A 80 -4.70 -6.13 -5.53
C GLU A 80 -4.44 -6.36 -7.03
N HIS A 81 -4.82 -5.39 -7.88
CA HIS A 81 -4.75 -5.50 -9.35
C HIS A 81 -4.11 -4.22 -9.89
N HIS A 82 -2.88 -3.97 -9.46
CA HIS A 82 -2.18 -2.71 -9.63
C HIS A 82 -1.57 -2.50 -11.02
N GLU A 83 -1.64 -3.50 -11.89
CA GLU A 83 -1.11 -3.37 -13.25
C GLU A 83 -2.01 -2.49 -14.14
N PRO A 84 -1.42 -1.73 -15.07
CA PRO A 84 -2.14 -0.80 -15.94
C PRO A 84 -3.31 -1.41 -16.73
N ILE A 85 -3.25 -2.69 -17.05
CA ILE A 85 -4.33 -3.39 -17.75
C ILE A 85 -5.64 -3.44 -16.95
N ASN A 86 -5.55 -3.27 -15.64
CA ASN A 86 -6.69 -3.29 -14.73
C ASN A 86 -7.24 -1.88 -14.44
N PHE A 87 -6.60 -0.83 -14.96
CA PHE A 87 -7.10 0.54 -14.77
C PHE A 87 -8.31 0.79 -15.66
N PHE A 88 -9.17 1.69 -15.23
CA PHE A 88 -10.30 2.12 -16.04
C PHE A 88 -9.84 3.06 -17.16
N GLY A 89 -8.97 4.00 -16.82
CA GLY A 89 -8.31 4.93 -17.74
C GLY A 89 -6.83 4.64 -17.89
N THR A 90 -6.04 5.67 -18.09
CA THR A 90 -4.57 5.60 -18.25
C THR A 90 -3.82 5.58 -16.92
N SER A 91 -4.49 5.91 -15.82
CA SER A 91 -3.90 6.01 -14.47
C SER A 91 -4.79 5.35 -13.43
N ARG A 92 -4.22 5.09 -12.26
CA ARG A 92 -4.95 4.65 -11.07
C ARG A 92 -5.89 5.75 -10.58
N PRO A 93 -6.94 5.43 -9.78
CA PRO A 93 -7.76 6.44 -9.13
C PRO A 93 -6.89 7.37 -8.27
N GLU A 94 -6.90 8.67 -8.57
CA GLU A 94 -6.02 9.66 -7.95
C GLU A 94 -6.10 9.68 -6.42
N GLY A 95 -7.30 9.60 -5.87
CA GLY A 95 -7.46 9.59 -4.41
C GLY A 95 -6.87 8.36 -3.73
N GLU A 96 -6.85 7.20 -4.41
CA GLU A 96 -6.22 5.98 -3.87
C GLU A 96 -4.70 6.12 -3.88
N THR A 97 -4.12 6.60 -4.97
CA THR A 97 -2.67 6.80 -5.10
C THR A 97 -2.14 7.95 -4.25
N THR A 98 -2.98 8.93 -3.93
CA THR A 98 -2.57 10.09 -3.13
C THR A 98 -2.53 9.77 -1.64
N ILE A 99 -3.50 9.04 -1.11
CA ILE A 99 -3.63 8.84 0.34
C ILE A 99 -3.24 7.45 0.83
N LEU A 100 -3.13 6.47 -0.06
CA LEU A 100 -2.64 5.12 0.25
C LEU A 100 -1.31 4.84 -0.45
N PRO A 101 -0.47 3.98 0.10
CA PRO A 101 0.68 3.47 -0.63
C PRO A 101 0.24 2.87 -1.98
N SER A 102 0.85 3.32 -3.06
CA SER A 102 0.63 2.77 -4.40
C SER A 102 1.47 1.51 -4.58
N THR A 103 0.89 0.47 -5.18
CA THR A 103 1.46 -0.88 -5.17
C THR A 103 1.92 -1.24 -3.75
N TRP A 104 0.95 -1.27 -2.85
CA TRP A 104 1.26 -1.50 -1.44
C TRP A 104 1.56 -2.96 -1.20
N HIS A 105 2.81 -3.26 -0.94
CA HIS A 105 3.30 -4.59 -0.60
C HIS A 105 4.19 -4.52 0.65
N GLU A 106 4.11 -5.54 1.48
CA GLU A 106 4.84 -5.64 2.76
C GLU A 106 5.16 -7.09 3.07
N ASN A 107 6.18 -7.32 3.88
CA ASN A 107 6.45 -8.65 4.41
C ASN A 107 5.40 -9.06 5.44
N GLY A 108 4.95 -10.32 5.39
CA GLY A 108 3.94 -10.77 6.33
C GLY A 108 3.42 -12.18 6.09
N ILE A 109 2.30 -12.44 6.76
CA ILE A 109 1.55 -13.69 6.68
C ILE A 109 0.09 -13.37 6.37
N GLU A 110 -0.49 -14.13 5.47
CA GLU A 110 -1.87 -14.02 5.02
C GLU A 110 -2.60 -15.34 5.24
N VAL A 111 -3.85 -15.23 5.69
CA VAL A 111 -4.84 -16.29 5.63
C VAL A 111 -5.93 -15.85 4.66
N PHE A 112 -6.27 -16.70 3.70
CA PHE A 112 -7.25 -16.37 2.68
C PHE A 112 -8.07 -17.58 2.23
N GLY A 113 -9.22 -17.30 1.64
CA GLY A 113 -10.06 -18.35 1.11
C GLY A 113 -11.36 -17.85 0.48
N THR A 114 -12.10 -18.79 -0.09
CA THR A 114 -13.43 -18.56 -0.67
C THR A 114 -14.43 -19.48 -0.01
N PHE A 115 -15.56 -18.94 0.41
CA PHE A 115 -16.64 -19.72 1.02
C PHE A 115 -18.01 -19.33 0.45
N GLY A 116 -19.01 -20.15 0.74
CA GLY A 116 -20.35 -20.01 0.17
C GLY A 116 -20.47 -20.54 -1.27
N ARG A 117 -21.67 -20.48 -1.83
CA ARG A 117 -22.02 -20.96 -3.19
C ARG A 117 -23.09 -20.08 -3.81
N GLY A 118 -23.10 -19.99 -5.13
CA GLY A 118 -24.08 -19.19 -5.85
C GLY A 118 -24.14 -17.75 -5.35
N TYR A 119 -25.31 -17.27 -4.97
CA TYR A 119 -25.52 -15.92 -4.47
C TYR A 119 -24.92 -15.61 -3.09
N THR A 120 -24.40 -16.61 -2.37
CA THR A 120 -23.74 -16.43 -1.07
C THR A 120 -22.22 -16.65 -1.15
N ARG A 121 -21.61 -16.41 -2.31
CA ARG A 121 -20.18 -16.58 -2.51
C ARG A 121 -19.39 -15.36 -2.03
N PHE A 122 -18.41 -15.61 -1.17
CA PHE A 122 -17.49 -14.60 -0.63
C PHE A 122 -16.05 -15.08 -0.74
N ASN A 123 -15.11 -14.16 -0.89
CA ASN A 123 -13.72 -14.41 -0.56
C ASN A 123 -13.25 -13.47 0.55
N TYR A 124 -12.25 -13.88 1.29
CA TYR A 124 -11.66 -13.10 2.36
C TYR A 124 -10.13 -13.20 2.37
N GLN A 125 -9.52 -12.19 2.94
CA GLN A 125 -8.09 -12.09 3.20
C GLN A 125 -7.91 -11.47 4.59
N ALA A 126 -7.00 -12.03 5.37
CA ALA A 126 -6.61 -11.47 6.66
C ALA A 126 -5.08 -11.56 6.78
N LEU A 127 -4.42 -10.43 6.99
CA LEU A 127 -2.96 -10.35 7.00
C LEU A 127 -2.44 -9.72 8.29
N VAL A 128 -1.26 -10.16 8.66
CA VAL A 128 -0.37 -9.45 9.58
C VAL A 128 0.90 -9.14 8.81
N VAL A 129 1.20 -7.86 8.64
CA VAL A 129 2.28 -7.36 7.78
C VAL A 129 3.15 -6.36 8.52
N ALA A 130 4.29 -5.98 7.96
CA ALA A 130 5.04 -4.83 8.46
C ALA A 130 4.12 -3.60 8.49
N GLY A 131 4.14 -2.86 9.59
CA GLY A 131 3.26 -1.69 9.76
C GLY A 131 3.86 -0.47 9.07
N LEU A 132 3.00 0.47 8.64
CA LEU A 132 3.45 1.71 8.03
C LEU A 132 4.38 2.51 8.97
N ASN A 133 5.39 3.13 8.38
CA ASN A 133 6.40 3.95 9.03
C ASN A 133 5.98 5.42 9.03
N ALA A 134 5.90 6.02 10.22
CA ALA A 134 5.48 7.40 10.39
C ALA A 134 6.42 8.44 9.75
N ASN A 135 7.69 8.11 9.49
CA ASN A 135 8.63 9.03 8.83
C ASN A 135 8.17 9.47 7.44
N GLY A 136 7.50 8.57 6.72
CA GLY A 136 7.01 8.84 5.38
C GLY A 136 5.65 9.56 5.33
N PHE A 137 5.07 9.97 6.48
CA PHE A 137 3.78 10.65 6.49
C PHE A 137 3.97 12.15 6.26
N ASP A 138 3.24 12.70 5.32
CA ASP A 138 3.32 14.11 4.96
C ASP A 138 1.93 14.74 4.69
N ARG A 139 1.93 16.02 4.33
CA ARG A 139 0.71 16.75 3.98
C ARG A 139 0.13 16.32 2.63
N ASN A 140 0.99 16.06 1.66
CA ASN A 140 0.58 15.92 0.26
C ASN A 140 0.07 14.52 -0.03
N THR A 141 0.73 13.51 0.57
CA THR A 141 0.50 12.09 0.33
C THR A 141 -0.07 11.35 1.54
N TRP A 142 -0.38 12.09 2.61
CA TRP A 142 -0.90 11.59 3.87
C TRP A 142 -0.05 10.45 4.42
N VAL A 143 -0.45 9.17 4.25
CA VAL A 143 0.30 8.00 4.74
C VAL A 143 0.96 7.19 3.61
N ALA A 144 0.82 7.62 2.36
CA ALA A 144 1.30 6.87 1.20
C ALA A 144 2.82 6.63 1.23
N GLY A 145 3.60 7.60 1.67
CA GLY A 145 5.05 7.47 1.81
C GLY A 145 5.52 6.60 2.97
N GLY A 146 4.61 6.09 3.80
CA GLY A 146 4.95 5.26 4.96
C GLY A 146 5.10 3.77 4.67
N LYS A 147 4.94 3.33 3.43
CA LYS A 147 5.18 1.95 3.01
C LYS A 147 6.65 1.57 3.26
N GLN A 148 6.88 0.40 3.85
CA GLN A 148 8.24 -0.08 4.08
C GLN A 148 8.78 -0.86 2.87
N GLY A 149 7.99 -1.56 2.14
CA GLY A 149 8.08 -2.18 0.81
C GLY A 149 9.43 -2.59 0.22
N LEU A 150 10.54 -2.26 0.88
CA LEU A 150 11.86 -2.76 0.56
C LEU A 150 12.06 -4.07 1.30
N PHE A 151 12.26 -5.15 0.56
CA PHE A 151 12.38 -6.50 1.09
C PHE A 151 13.43 -6.67 2.22
N GLU A 152 14.40 -5.77 2.29
CA GLU A 152 15.58 -5.90 3.15
C GLU A 152 15.49 -5.18 4.51
N THR A 153 14.57 -4.25 4.72
CA THR A 153 14.59 -3.35 5.90
C THR A 153 13.27 -3.17 6.63
N ASP A 154 12.35 -4.12 6.50
CA ASP A 154 11.04 -4.02 7.15
C ASP A 154 11.13 -4.05 8.68
N ASN A 155 10.51 -3.07 9.32
CA ASN A 155 10.40 -2.99 10.76
C ASN A 155 9.04 -3.50 11.24
N PHE A 156 9.04 -4.59 11.99
CA PHE A 156 7.86 -5.26 12.56
C PHE A 156 7.58 -4.87 14.03
N THR A 157 8.13 -3.78 14.53
CA THR A 157 7.94 -3.38 15.94
C THR A 157 6.46 -3.15 16.27
N SER A 158 5.71 -2.59 15.32
CA SER A 158 4.26 -2.44 15.42
C SER A 158 3.61 -2.93 14.12
N PRO A 159 3.16 -4.19 14.07
CA PRO A 159 2.62 -4.76 12.85
C PRO A 159 1.34 -4.07 12.38
N GLY A 160 1.10 -4.14 11.08
CA GLY A 160 -0.15 -3.80 10.43
C GLY A 160 -1.07 -5.02 10.40
N TYR A 161 -2.32 -4.83 10.78
CA TYR A 161 -3.38 -5.82 10.69
C TYR A 161 -4.32 -5.44 9.57
N VAL A 162 -4.57 -6.36 8.65
CA VAL A 162 -5.39 -6.13 7.46
C VAL A 162 -6.49 -7.17 7.40
N ALA A 163 -7.69 -6.74 7.03
CA ALA A 163 -8.78 -7.62 6.70
C ALA A 163 -9.51 -7.10 5.45
N ARG A 164 -9.84 -8.00 4.54
CA ARG A 164 -10.66 -7.72 3.36
C ARG A 164 -11.72 -8.80 3.18
N LEU A 165 -12.92 -8.38 2.80
CA LEU A 165 -14.02 -9.26 2.43
C LEU A 165 -14.62 -8.78 1.11
N ASN A 166 -14.79 -9.71 0.15
CA ASN A 166 -15.45 -9.44 -1.11
C ASN A 166 -16.66 -10.35 -1.29
N TYR A 167 -17.78 -9.77 -1.67
CA TYR A 167 -18.96 -10.47 -2.12
C TYR A 167 -18.89 -10.73 -3.64
N LEU A 168 -19.11 -11.97 -4.04
CA LEU A 168 -18.98 -12.44 -5.42
C LEU A 168 -20.23 -13.23 -5.89
N GLY A 169 -21.35 -13.09 -5.20
CA GLY A 169 -22.53 -13.91 -5.43
C GLY A 169 -23.28 -13.61 -6.73
N VAL A 170 -23.16 -12.40 -7.27
CA VAL A 170 -23.81 -12.00 -8.52
C VAL A 170 -22.78 -11.94 -9.64
N PRO A 171 -22.99 -12.64 -10.78
CA PRO A 171 -22.09 -12.57 -11.91
C PRO A 171 -21.84 -11.13 -12.38
N GLY A 172 -20.57 -10.76 -12.54
CA GLY A 172 -20.14 -9.43 -12.93
C GLY A 172 -20.12 -8.40 -11.80
N LEU A 173 -20.64 -8.69 -10.61
CA LEU A 173 -20.65 -7.80 -9.46
C LEU A 173 -19.63 -8.28 -8.41
N LYS A 174 -18.70 -7.37 -8.00
CA LYS A 174 -17.83 -7.51 -6.83
C LYS A 174 -18.11 -6.34 -5.91
N ILE A 175 -18.45 -6.60 -4.66
CA ILE A 175 -18.55 -5.58 -3.60
C ILE A 175 -17.50 -5.93 -2.57
N GLY A 176 -16.57 -5.02 -2.33
CA GLY A 176 -15.44 -5.21 -1.43
C GLY A 176 -15.44 -4.22 -0.28
N GLY A 177 -14.82 -4.63 0.81
CA GLY A 177 -14.47 -3.75 1.90
C GLY A 177 -13.19 -4.20 2.56
N SER A 178 -12.33 -3.26 2.95
CA SER A 178 -11.10 -3.57 3.67
C SER A 178 -10.89 -2.66 4.87
N PHE A 179 -10.09 -3.16 5.79
CA PHE A 179 -9.69 -2.49 7.01
C PHE A 179 -8.19 -2.68 7.23
N TYR A 180 -7.51 -1.60 7.58
CA TYR A 180 -6.11 -1.62 8.03
C TYR A 180 -6.00 -0.96 9.39
N TYR A 181 -5.18 -1.55 10.27
CA TYR A 181 -4.86 -1.01 11.58
C TYR A 181 -3.38 -1.22 11.91
N CYS A 182 -2.70 -0.15 12.30
CA CYS A 182 -1.38 -0.19 12.93
C CYS A 182 -1.46 0.56 14.25
N HIS A 183 -0.99 -0.08 15.34
CA HIS A 183 -1.12 0.48 16.69
C HIS A 183 -0.16 1.65 16.94
N ASN A 184 1.06 1.56 16.43
CA ASN A 184 2.07 2.60 16.62
C ASN A 184 2.98 2.73 15.40
N THR A 185 2.60 3.61 14.48
CA THR A 185 3.38 3.86 13.26
C THR A 185 4.74 4.52 13.55
N GLY A 186 4.87 5.23 14.68
CA GLY A 186 6.13 5.83 15.12
C GLY A 186 7.17 4.79 15.57
N ALA A 187 6.73 3.62 16.07
CA ALA A 187 7.64 2.55 16.46
C ALA A 187 8.29 1.83 15.27
N ASN A 188 7.71 1.99 14.08
CA ASN A 188 8.26 1.44 12.83
C ASN A 188 9.24 2.42 12.14
N SER A 189 9.49 3.57 12.74
CA SER A 189 10.43 4.57 12.24
C SER A 189 11.89 4.07 12.32
N ASP A 190 12.73 4.57 11.42
CA ASP A 190 14.18 4.38 11.48
C ASP A 190 14.82 5.09 12.69
N LYS A 191 14.08 6.06 13.27
CA LYS A 191 14.44 6.79 14.47
C LYS A 191 13.29 6.79 15.47
N PRO A 192 12.94 5.63 16.05
CA PRO A 192 11.76 5.50 16.90
C PRO A 192 11.84 6.36 18.17
N GLU A 193 13.04 6.69 18.65
CA GLU A 193 13.26 7.54 19.80
C GLU A 193 12.66 8.96 19.63
N THR A 194 12.54 9.44 18.40
CA THR A 194 11.93 10.77 18.13
C THR A 194 10.42 10.78 18.39
N TYR A 195 9.78 9.61 18.31
CA TYR A 195 8.33 9.43 18.51
C TYR A 195 7.95 8.97 19.92
N VAL A 196 8.88 8.42 20.69
CA VAL A 196 8.61 7.83 22.03
C VAL A 196 7.86 8.79 22.96
N LYS A 197 8.22 10.07 22.96
CA LYS A 197 7.59 11.09 23.81
C LYS A 197 6.10 11.30 23.52
N TYR A 198 5.65 10.95 22.32
CA TYR A 198 4.26 11.08 21.92
C TYR A 198 3.43 9.79 22.20
N GLY A 199 4.11 8.70 22.62
CA GLY A 199 3.47 7.40 22.82
C GLY A 199 2.94 6.79 21.51
N ASN A 200 1.89 5.99 21.59
CA ASN A 200 1.36 5.30 20.42
C ASN A 200 0.71 6.25 19.41
N ILE A 201 0.99 6.05 18.14
CA ILE A 201 0.46 6.81 17.00
C ILE A 201 -0.39 5.86 16.13
N PRO A 202 -1.62 5.55 16.54
CA PRO A 202 -2.46 4.60 15.83
C PRO A 202 -3.02 5.17 14.53
N LEU A 203 -2.98 4.31 13.50
CA LEU A 203 -3.54 4.54 12.18
C LEU A 203 -4.66 3.54 11.90
N ARG A 204 -5.78 4.01 11.35
CA ARG A 204 -6.91 3.19 10.89
C ARG A 204 -7.32 3.64 9.49
N ILE A 205 -7.50 2.67 8.60
CA ILE A 205 -7.98 2.91 7.24
C ILE A 205 -9.14 1.95 6.98
N TYR A 206 -10.21 2.47 6.42
CA TYR A 206 -11.39 1.73 5.99
C TYR A 206 -11.62 2.00 4.51
N THR A 207 -11.91 0.97 3.74
CA THR A 207 -12.28 1.12 2.34
C THR A 207 -13.55 0.36 2.01
N ALA A 208 -14.30 0.88 1.07
CA ALA A 208 -15.41 0.18 0.44
C ALA A 208 -15.30 0.36 -1.07
N ASP A 209 -15.50 -0.70 -1.81
CA ASP A 209 -15.42 -0.68 -3.28
C ASP A 209 -16.52 -1.51 -3.92
N LEU A 210 -16.89 -1.12 -5.13
CA LEU A 210 -17.83 -1.81 -5.98
C LEU A 210 -17.28 -1.86 -7.39
N GLN A 211 -17.38 -3.03 -8.01
CA GLN A 211 -17.08 -3.23 -9.43
C GLN A 211 -18.25 -3.98 -10.07
N TYR A 212 -18.74 -3.46 -11.17
CA TYR A 212 -19.74 -4.13 -11.98
C TYR A 212 -19.29 -4.15 -13.43
N LYS A 213 -19.32 -5.34 -14.02
CA LYS A 213 -18.97 -5.54 -15.43
C LYS A 213 -19.94 -6.49 -16.09
N ASN A 214 -20.57 -6.05 -17.15
CA ASN A 214 -21.34 -6.87 -18.06
C ASN A 214 -20.97 -6.60 -19.51
N LYS A 215 -21.72 -7.13 -20.46
CA LYS A 215 -21.46 -6.96 -21.89
C LYS A 215 -21.52 -5.49 -22.37
N TYR A 216 -22.26 -4.65 -21.67
CA TYR A 216 -22.59 -3.29 -22.12
C TYR A 216 -22.00 -2.20 -21.23
N VAL A 217 -21.78 -2.49 -19.95
CA VAL A 217 -21.39 -1.50 -18.94
C VAL A 217 -20.26 -2.06 -18.08
N THR A 218 -19.26 -1.24 -17.85
CA THR A 218 -18.25 -1.43 -16.81
C THR A 218 -18.34 -0.22 -15.89
N ALA A 219 -18.58 -0.45 -14.60
CA ALA A 219 -18.69 0.60 -13.60
C ALA A 219 -17.83 0.22 -12.37
N ARG A 220 -17.18 1.21 -11.76
CA ARG A 220 -16.42 1.07 -10.52
C ARG A 220 -16.74 2.24 -9.60
N ALA A 221 -16.72 1.99 -8.32
CA ALA A 221 -16.79 3.02 -7.29
C ALA A 221 -15.93 2.62 -6.11
N ASN A 222 -15.29 3.59 -5.47
CA ASN A 222 -14.52 3.38 -4.27
C ASN A 222 -14.71 4.51 -3.26
N MET A 223 -14.51 4.17 -1.99
CA MET A 223 -14.48 5.11 -0.89
C MET A 223 -13.35 4.68 0.06
N ILE A 224 -12.57 5.64 0.52
CA ILE A 224 -11.51 5.48 1.50
C ILE A 224 -11.75 6.47 2.62
N TYR A 225 -11.67 5.99 3.85
CA TYR A 225 -11.68 6.82 5.05
C TYR A 225 -10.51 6.43 5.95
N GLY A 226 -9.66 7.39 6.25
CA GLY A 226 -8.50 7.21 7.12
C GLY A 226 -8.56 8.10 8.36
N ASN A 227 -8.05 7.57 9.47
CA ASN A 227 -7.90 8.29 10.73
C ASN A 227 -6.50 8.04 11.32
N LEU A 228 -5.75 9.11 11.48
CA LEU A 228 -4.42 9.15 12.09
C LEU A 228 -4.51 9.89 13.42
N SER A 229 -4.18 9.22 14.51
CA SER A 229 -4.13 9.85 15.82
C SER A 229 -2.82 10.64 15.99
N LYS A 230 -2.87 11.70 16.80
CA LYS A 230 -1.69 12.57 17.10
C LYS A 230 -1.04 13.17 15.84
N ALA A 231 -1.83 13.49 14.84
CA ALA A 231 -1.34 14.07 13.60
C ALA A 231 -0.62 15.41 13.80
N ASP A 232 -1.03 16.21 14.78
CA ASP A 232 -0.40 17.50 15.11
C ASP A 232 1.02 17.29 15.67
N ASP A 233 1.17 16.32 16.59
CA ASP A 233 2.46 15.96 17.16
C ASP A 233 3.40 15.42 16.07
N LEU A 234 2.88 14.55 15.22
CA LEU A 234 3.59 13.95 14.10
C LEU A 234 4.04 14.98 13.08
N SER A 235 3.18 15.95 12.76
CA SER A 235 3.52 17.08 11.88
C SER A 235 4.73 17.85 12.37
N SER A 236 4.79 18.10 13.67
CA SER A 236 5.93 18.82 14.28
C SER A 236 7.23 18.01 14.16
N VAL A 237 7.18 16.69 14.35
CA VAL A 237 8.37 15.82 14.25
C VAL A 237 8.87 15.74 12.81
N ASN A 238 7.98 15.42 11.87
CA ASN A 238 8.37 15.19 10.48
C ASN A 238 8.92 16.46 9.81
N ASN A 239 8.39 17.63 10.17
CA ASN A 239 8.93 18.91 9.71
C ASN A 239 10.38 19.18 10.18
N HIS A 240 10.73 18.76 11.39
CA HIS A 240 12.10 18.92 11.88
C HIS A 240 13.08 17.91 11.26
N GLN A 241 12.61 16.77 10.82
CA GLN A 241 13.46 15.74 10.19
C GLN A 241 13.80 16.07 8.73
N SER A 242 12.93 16.79 8.04
CA SER A 242 13.13 17.15 6.62
C SER A 242 14.17 18.26 6.39
N GLY A 243 14.87 18.71 7.42
CA GLY A 243 15.87 19.78 7.27
C GLY A 243 15.31 21.11 6.77
N GLY A 244 13.98 21.26 6.85
CA GLY A 244 13.29 22.43 6.32
C GLY A 244 13.80 23.74 6.89
N SER A 245 13.91 24.73 6.03
CA SER A 245 14.19 26.10 6.41
C SER A 245 13.27 26.54 7.55
N PRO A 246 13.75 27.28 8.56
CA PRO A 246 12.90 27.84 9.62
C PRO A 246 11.77 28.74 9.08
N TYR A 247 11.84 29.10 7.81
CA TYR A 247 10.83 29.87 7.09
C TYR A 247 9.83 29.00 6.32
N THR A 248 10.07 27.70 6.18
CA THR A 248 9.08 26.79 5.59
C THR A 248 7.93 26.61 6.58
N GLN A 249 6.74 27.04 6.18
CA GLN A 249 5.55 26.81 7.00
C GLN A 249 5.37 25.32 7.20
N THR A 250 5.23 24.92 8.47
CA THR A 250 4.89 23.55 8.84
C THR A 250 3.60 23.14 8.14
N THR A 251 3.70 22.17 7.26
CA THR A 251 2.52 21.64 6.56
C THR A 251 1.92 20.53 7.39
N PRO A 252 0.74 20.72 8.00
CA PRO A 252 0.17 19.76 8.92
C PRO A 252 -0.26 18.50 8.19
N ILE A 253 0.11 17.34 8.73
CA ILE A 253 -0.42 16.05 8.30
C ILE A 253 -1.89 15.97 8.73
N ALA A 254 -2.76 15.54 7.85
CA ALA A 254 -4.18 15.48 8.14
C ALA A 254 -4.50 14.38 9.17
N LYS A 255 -5.32 14.72 10.17
CA LYS A 255 -5.86 13.77 11.13
C LYS A 255 -6.85 12.79 10.49
N ARG A 256 -7.52 13.23 9.44
CA ARG A 256 -8.49 12.43 8.68
C ARG A 256 -8.27 12.67 7.20
N ALA A 257 -8.31 11.58 6.44
CA ALA A 257 -8.29 11.62 4.99
C ALA A 257 -9.52 10.90 4.44
N VAL A 258 -10.14 11.47 3.43
CA VAL A 258 -11.30 10.89 2.76
C VAL A 258 -11.12 11.00 1.27
N SER A 259 -11.37 9.91 0.57
CA SER A 259 -11.49 9.90 -0.89
C SER A 259 -12.70 9.09 -1.31
N TYR A 260 -13.35 9.50 -2.35
CA TYR A 260 -14.41 8.73 -3.01
C TYR A 260 -14.39 9.03 -4.51
N GLY A 261 -14.70 8.02 -5.30
CA GLY A 261 -14.71 8.14 -6.74
C GLY A 261 -15.61 7.10 -7.40
N GLY A 262 -15.92 7.34 -8.66
CA GLY A 262 -16.67 6.41 -9.50
C GLY A 262 -16.37 6.63 -10.96
N GLU A 263 -16.41 5.55 -11.71
CA GLU A 263 -16.08 5.47 -13.13
C GLU A 263 -17.13 4.59 -13.83
N VAL A 264 -17.59 5.00 -15.02
CA VAL A 264 -18.60 4.28 -15.81
C VAL A 264 -18.24 4.31 -17.29
#